data_38dc74d85e1af898331fceabe7fd72a9
#
_entry.id   38dc74d85e1af898331fceabe7fd72a9
#
_cell.length_a   1.000
_cell.length_b   1.000
_cell.length_c   1.000
_cell.angle_alpha   90.00
_cell.angle_beta   90.00
_cell.angle_gamma   90.00
#
_symmetry.space_group_name_H-M   'P 1'
#
loop_
_entity.id
_entity.type
_entity.pdbx_description
1 polymer ?
#
loop_
_entity_poly.entity_id
_entity_poly.type
_entity_poly.pdbx_seq_one_letter_code
_entity_poly.pdbx_strand_id
1 'polypeptide(L)'
;LLVDESFVDFTTGYADNSLLHNDILLQYPTMMVMKSISKSYGVPGLRLGVFASSDVDLIARIKKEVSIWNINSFAEFYLQIYGKYENDYAKACQKFIAEREIFFRELTQISYLHVIPSQANYFLCEVINKYTSAELTQKLIEHDVIISNCGLKSNMGGRNLIRLAIRSREDNIKLIRILKGL
;
A
#
# COMPACT_ATOMS: atom_id res chain seq x y z
N LEU A 1 0.28 -21.84 4.60
CA LEU A 1 -0.32 -20.51 4.48
C LEU A 1 0.72 -19.53 3.98
N LEU A 2 0.42 -18.75 2.92
CA LEU A 2 1.25 -17.61 2.47
C LEU A 2 0.51 -16.31 2.83
N VAL A 3 1.21 -15.42 3.56
CA VAL A 3 0.70 -14.11 3.95
C VAL A 3 1.52 -13.03 3.26
N ASP A 4 0.84 -12.08 2.59
CA ASP A 4 1.48 -10.90 1.98
C ASP A 4 1.32 -9.69 2.90
N GLU A 5 2.42 -9.26 3.49
CA GLU A 5 2.50 -8.09 4.37
C GLU A 5 2.95 -6.81 3.66
N SER A 6 2.86 -6.73 2.34
CA SER A 6 3.37 -5.57 1.59
C SER A 6 2.71 -4.23 1.97
N PHE A 7 1.63 -4.25 2.74
CA PHE A 7 0.92 -3.06 3.21
C PHE A 7 0.86 -2.93 4.74
N VAL A 8 1.44 -3.86 5.51
CA VAL A 8 1.34 -3.87 6.97
C VAL A 8 1.87 -2.60 7.62
N ASP A 9 2.93 -2.00 7.08
CA ASP A 9 3.54 -0.78 7.62
C ASP A 9 2.64 0.46 7.57
N PHE A 10 1.58 0.41 6.77
CA PHE A 10 0.58 1.48 6.71
C PHE A 10 -0.54 1.30 7.75
N THR A 11 -0.58 0.16 8.45
CA THR A 11 -1.65 -0.11 9.43
C THR A 11 -1.42 0.61 10.75
N THR A 12 -2.50 0.96 11.43
CA THR A 12 -2.42 1.45 12.81
C THR A 12 -1.86 0.32 13.68
N GLY A 13 -0.81 0.60 14.49
CA GLY A 13 -0.13 -0.43 15.29
C GLY A 13 0.73 -1.38 14.44
N TYR A 14 1.25 -0.95 13.31
CA TYR A 14 1.95 -1.77 12.33
C TYR A 14 3.08 -2.64 12.92
N ALA A 15 3.79 -2.16 13.93
CA ALA A 15 4.87 -2.90 14.55
C ALA A 15 4.38 -4.20 15.22
N ASP A 16 3.20 -4.15 15.84
CA ASP A 16 2.58 -5.29 16.53
C ASP A 16 1.77 -6.19 15.56
N ASN A 17 1.46 -5.69 14.37
CA ASN A 17 0.66 -6.41 13.38
C ASN A 17 1.50 -7.28 12.44
N SER A 18 2.82 -7.12 12.40
CA SER A 18 3.69 -7.91 11.54
C SER A 18 3.83 -9.35 12.06
N LEU A 19 3.79 -10.31 11.15
CA LEU A 19 4.07 -11.71 11.44
C LEU A 19 5.56 -12.06 11.23
N LEU A 20 6.39 -11.07 10.89
CA LEU A 20 7.84 -11.23 10.69
C LEU A 20 8.60 -11.25 12.03
N HIS A 21 8.06 -11.94 13.03
CA HIS A 21 8.68 -12.18 14.33
C HIS A 21 9.07 -13.66 14.47
N ASN A 22 10.24 -13.92 15.01
CA ASN A 22 10.78 -15.28 15.11
C ASN A 22 9.88 -16.22 15.92
N ASP A 23 9.32 -15.75 17.03
CA ASP A 23 8.40 -16.51 17.88
C ASP A 23 7.13 -16.92 17.12
N ILE A 24 6.55 -16.01 16.32
CA ILE A 24 5.38 -16.30 15.49
C ILE A 24 5.73 -17.30 14.39
N LEU A 25 6.85 -17.10 13.66
CA LEU A 25 7.26 -18.01 12.60
C LEU A 25 7.57 -19.41 13.14
N LEU A 26 8.18 -19.53 14.33
CA LEU A 26 8.44 -20.81 14.98
C LEU A 26 7.17 -21.50 15.46
N GLN A 27 6.18 -20.75 15.92
CA GLN A 27 4.88 -21.29 16.34
C GLN A 27 4.07 -21.85 15.14
N TYR A 28 4.27 -21.31 13.93
CA TYR A 28 3.54 -21.72 12.73
C TYR A 28 4.50 -22.16 11.60
N PRO A 29 5.12 -23.37 11.69
CA PRO A 29 6.19 -23.79 10.76
C PRO A 29 5.76 -23.86 9.29
N THR A 30 4.46 -24.02 9.00
CA THR A 30 3.93 -24.06 7.63
C THR A 30 3.53 -22.69 7.10
N MET A 31 3.76 -21.63 7.89
CA MET A 31 3.50 -20.26 7.47
C MET A 31 4.69 -19.68 6.72
N MET A 32 4.37 -18.97 5.65
CA MET A 32 5.30 -18.19 4.84
C MET A 32 4.80 -16.74 4.84
N VAL A 33 5.69 -15.80 5.08
CA VAL A 33 5.39 -14.38 5.03
C VAL A 33 6.24 -13.74 3.96
N MET A 34 5.60 -12.98 3.06
CA MET A 34 6.29 -12.16 2.08
C MET A 34 5.94 -10.69 2.29
N LYS A 35 6.92 -9.83 2.07
CA LYS A 35 6.75 -8.37 2.22
C LYS A 35 7.53 -7.65 1.15
N SER A 36 6.84 -6.89 0.30
CA SER A 36 7.49 -5.95 -0.60
C SER A 36 7.81 -4.66 0.15
N ILE A 37 9.08 -4.30 0.21
CA ILE A 37 9.50 -3.03 0.81
C ILE A 37 9.43 -1.85 -0.19
N SER A 38 9.07 -2.12 -1.44
CA SER A 38 9.00 -1.10 -2.49
C SER A 38 7.94 -0.02 -2.25
N LYS A 39 6.91 -0.30 -1.44
CA LYS A 39 5.79 0.62 -1.22
C LYS A 39 5.98 1.48 0.01
N SER A 40 6.07 0.84 1.18
CA SER A 40 6.14 1.53 2.47
C SER A 40 7.46 2.29 2.64
N TYR A 41 8.56 1.75 2.13
CA TYR A 41 9.87 2.39 2.21
C TYR A 41 10.14 3.42 1.10
N GLY A 42 9.19 3.65 0.19
CA GLY A 42 9.31 4.66 -0.86
C GLY A 42 10.38 4.38 -1.93
N VAL A 43 10.81 3.14 -2.07
CA VAL A 43 11.93 2.72 -2.96
C VAL A 43 11.49 1.71 -4.04
N PRO A 44 10.45 2.01 -4.83
CA PRO A 44 9.90 1.04 -5.79
C PRO A 44 10.90 0.61 -6.86
N GLY A 45 11.86 1.47 -7.21
CA GLY A 45 12.88 1.19 -8.22
C GLY A 45 13.94 0.17 -7.77
N LEU A 46 14.14 -0.03 -6.47
CA LEU A 46 15.12 -0.99 -5.95
C LEU A 46 14.69 -2.45 -6.09
N ARG A 47 13.40 -2.73 -6.27
CA ARG A 47 12.85 -4.09 -6.47
C ARG A 47 13.19 -5.05 -5.33
N LEU A 48 13.06 -4.59 -4.08
CA LEU A 48 13.32 -5.37 -2.88
C LEU A 48 12.05 -5.97 -2.28
N GLY A 49 12.23 -7.16 -1.70
CA GLY A 49 11.22 -7.84 -0.89
C GLY A 49 11.88 -8.78 0.11
N VAL A 50 11.10 -9.19 1.09
CA VAL A 50 11.48 -10.18 2.10
C VAL A 50 10.56 -11.38 1.96
N PHE A 51 11.12 -12.57 2.09
CA PHE A 51 10.39 -13.82 2.26
C PHE A 51 10.92 -14.50 3.53
N ALA A 52 10.04 -14.88 4.43
CA ALA A 52 10.38 -15.49 5.70
C ALA A 52 9.54 -16.73 5.98
N SER A 53 10.17 -17.72 6.56
CA SER A 53 9.56 -18.93 7.10
C SER A 53 10.51 -19.55 8.12
N SER A 54 9.99 -20.28 9.10
CA SER A 54 10.81 -21.12 9.97
C SER A 54 11.16 -22.50 9.36
N ASP A 55 10.58 -22.85 8.21
CA ASP A 55 10.93 -24.04 7.43
C ASP A 55 12.29 -23.83 6.73
N VAL A 56 13.36 -24.32 7.39
CA VAL A 56 14.74 -24.17 6.92
C VAL A 56 14.96 -24.89 5.59
N ASP A 57 14.32 -26.05 5.40
CA ASP A 57 14.45 -26.83 4.16
C ASP A 57 13.77 -26.12 2.98
N LEU A 58 12.62 -25.50 3.20
CA LEU A 58 11.97 -24.65 2.23
C LEU A 58 12.87 -23.47 1.84
N ILE A 59 13.41 -22.77 2.82
CA ILE A 59 14.32 -21.63 2.57
C ILE A 59 15.55 -22.08 1.78
N ALA A 60 16.13 -23.22 2.12
CA ALA A 60 17.28 -23.78 1.41
C ALA A 60 16.96 -24.14 -0.05
N ARG A 61 15.77 -24.67 -0.32
CA ARG A 61 15.29 -24.94 -1.69
C ARG A 61 15.10 -23.65 -2.49
N ILE A 62 14.41 -22.66 -1.91
CA ILE A 62 14.19 -21.36 -2.56
C ILE A 62 15.52 -20.70 -2.91
N LYS A 63 16.51 -20.71 -2.00
CA LYS A 63 17.84 -20.16 -2.26
C LYS A 63 18.57 -20.79 -3.44
N LYS A 64 18.29 -22.04 -3.78
CA LYS A 64 18.87 -22.70 -4.97
C LYS A 64 18.21 -22.28 -6.27
N GLU A 65 16.94 -21.86 -6.22
CA GLU A 65 16.15 -21.48 -7.39
C GLU A 65 16.27 -19.99 -7.74
N VAL A 66 16.67 -19.14 -6.77
CA VAL A 66 16.90 -17.71 -7.07
C VAL A 66 18.22 -17.52 -7.83
N SER A 67 18.28 -16.54 -8.73
CA SER A 67 19.50 -16.22 -9.47
C SER A 67 20.61 -15.73 -8.53
N ILE A 68 21.87 -15.94 -8.94
CA ILE A 68 23.07 -15.48 -8.19
C ILE A 68 23.00 -13.97 -7.95
N TRP A 69 22.52 -13.20 -8.95
CA TRP A 69 22.37 -11.75 -8.91
C TRP A 69 20.92 -11.34 -8.66
N ASN A 70 20.30 -11.88 -7.60
CA ASN A 70 18.89 -11.61 -7.30
C ASN A 70 18.63 -10.22 -6.69
N ILE A 71 19.66 -9.55 -6.19
CA ILE A 71 19.60 -8.19 -5.63
C ILE A 71 20.57 -7.32 -6.42
N ASN A 72 20.11 -6.14 -6.87
CA ASN A 72 21.00 -5.17 -7.53
C ASN A 72 21.84 -4.37 -6.52
N SER A 73 22.96 -3.81 -6.96
CA SER A 73 23.92 -3.11 -6.08
C SER A 73 23.32 -1.91 -5.34
N PHE A 74 22.37 -1.18 -5.93
CA PHE A 74 21.69 -0.08 -5.25
C PHE A 74 20.79 -0.60 -4.12
N ALA A 75 20.12 -1.72 -4.34
CA ALA A 75 19.31 -2.37 -3.32
C ALA A 75 20.16 -2.90 -2.16
N GLU A 76 21.33 -3.50 -2.47
CA GLU A 76 22.29 -3.94 -1.47
C GLU A 76 22.80 -2.76 -0.63
N PHE A 77 23.23 -1.67 -1.27
CA PHE A 77 23.67 -0.46 -0.58
C PHE A 77 22.56 0.12 0.31
N TYR A 78 21.33 0.17 -0.19
CA TYR A 78 20.18 0.62 0.59
C TYR A 78 19.99 -0.18 1.88
N LEU A 79 20.08 -1.52 1.81
CA LEU A 79 19.97 -2.39 2.98
C LEU A 79 21.10 -2.13 4.01
N GLN A 80 22.31 -1.86 3.55
CA GLN A 80 23.45 -1.54 4.42
C GLN A 80 23.25 -0.25 5.22
N ILE A 81 22.60 0.76 4.62
CA ILE A 81 22.40 2.06 5.26
C ILE A 81 21.05 2.18 5.99
N TYR A 82 20.10 1.28 5.76
CA TYR A 82 18.73 1.40 6.28
C TYR A 82 18.67 1.60 7.79
N GLY A 83 19.47 0.88 8.57
CA GLY A 83 19.49 1.00 10.03
C GLY A 83 19.74 2.41 10.56
N LYS A 84 20.38 3.29 9.76
CA LYS A 84 20.60 4.70 10.12
C LYS A 84 19.31 5.53 10.07
N TYR A 85 18.33 5.09 9.29
CA TYR A 85 17.09 5.82 8.98
C TYR A 85 15.84 5.17 9.56
N GLU A 86 15.99 4.14 10.39
CA GLU A 86 14.85 3.40 10.96
C GLU A 86 13.91 4.31 11.76
N ASN A 87 14.45 5.22 12.57
CA ASN A 87 13.65 6.19 13.32
C ASN A 87 12.92 7.18 12.40
N ASP A 88 13.52 7.59 11.31
CA ASP A 88 12.89 8.50 10.35
C ASP A 88 11.78 7.78 9.58
N TYR A 89 12.00 6.50 9.28
CA TYR A 89 10.97 5.64 8.71
C TYR A 89 9.77 5.49 9.64
N ALA A 90 9.98 5.18 10.92
CA ALA A 90 8.91 5.07 11.91
C ALA A 90 8.09 6.36 12.01
N LYS A 91 8.74 7.53 12.05
CA LYS A 91 8.06 8.83 12.03
C LYS A 91 7.26 9.05 10.74
N ALA A 92 7.79 8.62 9.59
CA ALA A 92 7.10 8.72 8.30
C ALA A 92 5.83 7.86 8.28
N CYS A 93 5.88 6.64 8.79
CA CYS A 93 4.72 5.75 8.95
C CYS A 93 3.64 6.39 9.83
N GLN A 94 4.02 6.97 10.98
CA GLN A 94 3.08 7.66 11.88
C GLN A 94 2.40 8.87 11.19
N LYS A 95 3.17 9.69 10.48
CA LYS A 95 2.63 10.81 9.70
C LYS A 95 1.66 10.34 8.63
N PHE A 96 2.02 9.25 7.94
CA PHE A 96 1.17 8.66 6.91
C PHE A 96 -0.16 8.17 7.50
N ILE A 97 -0.13 7.44 8.63
CA ILE A 97 -1.34 6.95 9.31
C ILE A 97 -2.25 8.12 9.69
N ALA A 98 -1.69 9.19 10.27
CA ALA A 98 -2.45 10.37 10.63
C ALA A 98 -3.10 11.04 9.40
N GLU A 99 -2.36 11.17 8.30
CA GLU A 99 -2.86 11.74 7.04
C GLU A 99 -3.96 10.87 6.43
N ARG A 100 -3.83 9.54 6.48
CA ARG A 100 -4.87 8.61 6.03
C ARG A 100 -6.19 8.85 6.74
N GLU A 101 -6.16 9.00 8.07
CA GLU A 101 -7.37 9.22 8.87
C GLU A 101 -8.03 10.57 8.57
N ILE A 102 -7.23 11.61 8.31
CA ILE A 102 -7.75 12.93 7.92
C ILE A 102 -8.37 12.83 6.53
N PHE A 103 -7.68 12.24 5.58
CA PHE A 103 -8.16 12.10 4.20
C PHE A 103 -9.42 11.24 4.12
N PHE A 104 -9.51 10.16 4.91
CA PHE A 104 -10.72 9.35 5.02
C PHE A 104 -11.92 10.19 5.44
N ARG A 105 -11.79 10.96 6.54
CA ARG A 105 -12.87 11.83 7.03
C ARG A 105 -13.31 12.87 6.01
N GLU A 106 -12.36 13.44 5.27
CA GLU A 106 -12.68 14.43 4.24
C GLU A 106 -13.37 13.81 3.03
N LEU A 107 -12.96 12.62 2.61
CA LEU A 107 -13.60 11.87 1.52
C LEU A 107 -15.03 11.45 1.87
N THR A 108 -15.30 11.04 3.10
CA THR A 108 -16.65 10.64 3.55
C THR A 108 -17.66 11.79 3.56
N GLN A 109 -17.22 13.06 3.45
CA GLN A 109 -18.11 14.22 3.30
C GLN A 109 -18.57 14.44 1.85
N ILE A 110 -18.08 13.67 0.89
CA ILE A 110 -18.44 13.79 -0.51
C ILE A 110 -19.63 12.88 -0.78
N SER A 111 -20.80 13.48 -1.02
CA SER A 111 -22.09 12.80 -1.05
C SER A 111 -22.24 11.73 -2.14
N TYR A 112 -21.44 11.80 -3.19
CA TYR A 112 -21.45 10.85 -4.31
C TYR A 112 -20.33 9.81 -4.24
N LEU A 113 -19.61 9.71 -3.08
CA LEU A 113 -18.60 8.70 -2.83
C LEU A 113 -18.98 7.84 -1.62
N HIS A 114 -19.04 6.54 -1.82
CA HIS A 114 -19.02 5.59 -0.73
C HIS A 114 -17.59 5.09 -0.53
N VAL A 115 -16.94 5.55 0.55
CA VAL A 115 -15.53 5.26 0.84
C VAL A 115 -15.44 3.98 1.66
N ILE A 116 -14.72 2.98 1.14
CA ILE A 116 -14.48 1.71 1.85
C ILE A 116 -13.30 1.92 2.80
N PRO A 117 -13.45 1.67 4.11
CA PRO A 117 -12.36 1.79 5.07
C PRO A 117 -11.15 0.94 4.66
N SER A 118 -9.95 1.50 4.81
CA SER A 118 -8.70 0.85 4.38
C SER A 118 -7.57 1.11 5.36
N GLN A 119 -6.72 0.12 5.54
CA GLN A 119 -5.44 0.23 6.25
C GLN A 119 -4.24 0.29 5.28
N ALA A 120 -4.49 0.27 3.96
CA ALA A 120 -3.46 0.40 2.93
C ALA A 120 -3.12 1.88 2.64
N ASN A 121 -2.31 2.12 1.62
CA ASN A 121 -1.94 3.45 1.16
C ASN A 121 -2.91 4.03 0.10
N TYR A 122 -4.13 3.53 0.06
CA TYR A 122 -5.20 3.99 -0.83
C TYR A 122 -6.57 3.69 -0.24
N PHE A 123 -7.58 4.39 -0.73
CA PHE A 123 -8.98 4.06 -0.54
C PHE A 123 -9.59 3.53 -1.82
N LEU A 124 -10.39 2.48 -1.71
CA LEU A 124 -11.32 2.07 -2.74
C LEU A 124 -12.64 2.81 -2.46
N CYS A 125 -13.14 3.52 -3.46
CA CYS A 125 -14.39 4.28 -3.35
C CYS A 125 -15.36 3.82 -4.42
N GLU A 126 -16.61 3.65 -4.06
CA GLU A 126 -17.70 3.46 -5.00
C GLU A 126 -18.33 4.81 -5.33
N VAL A 127 -18.39 5.11 -6.62
CA VAL A 127 -19.05 6.32 -7.12
C VAL A 127 -20.53 6.04 -7.21
N ILE A 128 -21.35 6.80 -6.49
CA ILE A 128 -22.79 6.61 -6.39
C ILE A 128 -23.55 7.84 -6.90
N ASN A 129 -24.71 7.61 -7.48
CA ASN A 129 -25.71 8.60 -7.90
C ASN A 129 -25.29 9.59 -9.00
N LYS A 130 -24.25 10.41 -8.79
CA LYS A 130 -23.97 11.59 -9.63
C LYS A 130 -23.20 11.29 -10.91
N TYR A 131 -22.25 10.36 -10.85
CA TYR A 131 -21.32 10.01 -11.93
C TYR A 131 -21.13 8.50 -12.03
N THR A 132 -20.66 8.06 -13.19
CA THR A 132 -19.94 6.78 -13.32
C THR A 132 -18.48 6.94 -12.94
N SER A 133 -17.80 5.83 -12.66
CA SER A 133 -16.35 5.83 -12.38
C SER A 133 -15.53 6.37 -13.57
N ALA A 134 -16.01 6.15 -14.80
CA ALA A 134 -15.38 6.66 -16.02
C ALA A 134 -15.54 8.18 -16.15
N GLU A 135 -16.74 8.69 -15.96
CA GLU A 135 -17.02 10.14 -16.02
C GLU A 135 -16.25 10.90 -14.95
N LEU A 136 -16.23 10.40 -13.70
CA LEU A 136 -15.47 11.03 -12.63
C LEU A 136 -13.96 11.01 -12.91
N THR A 137 -13.43 9.92 -13.46
CA THR A 137 -12.03 9.84 -13.86
C THR A 137 -11.71 10.88 -14.93
N GLN A 138 -12.57 11.02 -15.95
CA GLN A 138 -12.37 12.00 -17.02
C GLN A 138 -12.41 13.44 -16.49
N LYS A 139 -13.37 13.76 -15.62
CA LYS A 139 -13.43 15.07 -14.96
C LYS A 139 -12.20 15.40 -14.13
N LEU A 140 -11.64 14.42 -13.42
CA LEU A 140 -10.42 14.64 -12.65
C LEU A 140 -9.20 14.87 -13.55
N ILE A 141 -9.14 14.25 -14.73
CA ILE A 141 -8.07 14.51 -15.72
C ILE A 141 -8.12 15.97 -16.19
N GLU A 142 -9.31 16.58 -16.36
CA GLU A 142 -9.48 17.99 -16.71
C GLU A 142 -8.90 18.95 -15.65
N HIS A 143 -8.67 18.45 -14.43
CA HIS A 143 -8.02 19.15 -13.31
C HIS A 143 -6.59 18.68 -13.03
N ASP A 144 -5.94 18.02 -13.99
CA ASP A 144 -4.58 17.44 -13.86
C ASP A 144 -4.45 16.40 -12.73
N VAL A 145 -5.53 15.65 -12.45
CA VAL A 145 -5.54 14.58 -11.46
C VAL A 145 -5.83 13.24 -12.12
N ILE A 146 -4.86 12.32 -12.03
CA ILE A 146 -4.99 10.96 -12.55
C ILE A 146 -5.28 10.01 -11.40
N ILE A 147 -6.37 9.27 -11.51
CA ILE A 147 -6.78 8.23 -10.56
C ILE A 147 -6.91 6.87 -11.26
N SER A 148 -7.03 5.80 -10.49
CA SER A 148 -7.28 4.47 -11.04
C SER A 148 -8.79 4.21 -11.14
N ASN A 149 -9.31 4.10 -12.36
CA ASN A 149 -10.65 3.54 -12.60
C ASN A 149 -10.58 2.02 -12.43
N CYS A 150 -11.28 1.50 -11.42
CA CYS A 150 -11.34 0.07 -11.12
C CYS A 150 -12.58 -0.62 -11.72
N GLY A 151 -13.53 0.14 -12.25
CA GLY A 151 -14.75 -0.40 -12.87
C GLY A 151 -14.49 -1.26 -14.12
N LEU A 152 -13.35 -1.05 -14.78
CA LEU A 152 -12.92 -1.84 -15.96
C LEU A 152 -12.15 -3.12 -15.59
N LYS A 153 -11.85 -3.37 -14.31
CA LYS A 153 -11.11 -4.57 -13.90
C LYS A 153 -12.03 -5.79 -13.87
N SER A 154 -11.51 -6.91 -14.36
CA SER A 154 -12.17 -8.21 -14.22
C SER A 154 -12.49 -8.49 -12.75
N ASN A 155 -13.61 -9.13 -12.48
CA ASN A 155 -14.10 -9.49 -11.14
C ASN A 155 -14.56 -8.32 -10.24
N MET A 156 -14.67 -7.09 -10.74
CA MET A 156 -15.27 -5.96 -9.99
C MET A 156 -16.79 -5.81 -10.22
N GLY A 157 -17.41 -6.77 -10.92
CA GLY A 157 -18.88 -6.89 -11.06
C GLY A 157 -19.58 -5.71 -11.73
N GLY A 158 -18.89 -4.92 -12.55
CA GLY A 158 -19.47 -3.73 -13.20
C GLY A 158 -19.75 -2.57 -12.24
N ARG A 159 -19.25 -2.63 -10.99
CA ARG A 159 -19.40 -1.57 -10.00
C ARG A 159 -18.58 -0.34 -10.38
N ASN A 160 -19.11 0.84 -10.08
CA ASN A 160 -18.45 2.13 -10.31
C ASN A 160 -17.35 2.38 -9.28
N LEU A 161 -16.24 1.65 -9.35
CA LEU A 161 -15.16 1.70 -8.38
C LEU A 161 -13.98 2.53 -8.89
N ILE A 162 -13.48 3.40 -8.04
CA ILE A 162 -12.23 4.14 -8.23
C ILE A 162 -11.29 3.88 -7.06
N ARG A 163 -9.98 4.00 -7.31
CA ARG A 163 -8.97 3.93 -6.27
C ARG A 163 -8.25 5.25 -6.14
N LEU A 164 -8.27 5.81 -4.94
CA LEU A 164 -7.63 7.07 -4.58
C LEU A 164 -6.40 6.78 -3.72
N ALA A 165 -5.21 7.12 -4.22
CA ALA A 165 -3.98 6.99 -3.44
C ALA A 165 -3.92 8.08 -2.36
N ILE A 166 -3.45 7.72 -1.18
CA ILE A 166 -3.12 8.67 -0.13
C ILE A 166 -1.75 9.26 -0.45
N ARG A 167 -1.67 10.59 -0.56
CA ARG A 167 -0.48 11.33 -0.94
C ARG A 167 -0.07 12.35 0.14
N SER A 168 0.68 13.37 -0.24
CA SER A 168 0.99 14.49 0.64
C SER A 168 -0.30 15.22 1.09
N ARG A 169 -0.22 15.92 2.21
CA ARG A 169 -1.35 16.72 2.72
C ARG A 169 -1.85 17.73 1.66
N GLU A 170 -0.93 18.37 0.94
CA GLU A 170 -1.25 19.33 -0.10
C GLU A 170 -2.00 18.68 -1.27
N ASP A 171 -1.51 17.53 -1.75
CA ASP A 171 -2.17 16.77 -2.84
C ASP A 171 -3.56 16.29 -2.43
N ASN A 172 -3.71 15.79 -1.21
CA ASN A 172 -4.99 15.33 -0.69
C ASN A 172 -6.00 16.49 -0.57
N ILE A 173 -5.58 17.67 -0.07
CA ILE A 173 -6.41 18.88 -0.02
C ILE A 173 -6.82 19.31 -1.42
N LYS A 174 -5.88 19.30 -2.40
CA LYS A 174 -6.18 19.64 -3.79
C LYS A 174 -7.27 18.72 -4.33
N LEU A 175 -7.13 17.41 -4.16
CA LEU A 175 -8.11 16.43 -4.62
C LEU A 175 -9.49 16.64 -3.97
N ILE A 176 -9.54 16.82 -2.65
CA ILE A 176 -10.79 17.07 -1.93
C ILE A 176 -11.50 18.33 -2.43
N ARG A 177 -10.77 19.42 -2.68
CA ARG A 177 -11.35 20.66 -3.22
C ARG A 177 -11.97 20.44 -4.59
N ILE A 178 -11.28 19.72 -5.47
CA ILE A 178 -11.80 19.38 -6.80
C ILE A 178 -13.06 18.54 -6.67
N LEU A 179 -13.02 17.46 -5.90
CA LEU A 179 -14.17 16.57 -5.71
C LEU A 179 -15.39 17.29 -5.12
N LYS A 180 -15.18 18.25 -4.20
CA LYS A 180 -16.28 19.06 -3.65
C LYS A 180 -16.86 20.09 -4.65
N GLY A 181 -16.06 20.50 -5.64
CA GLY A 181 -16.47 21.44 -6.69
C GLY A 181 -17.20 20.79 -7.87
N LEU A 182 -17.05 19.48 -8.05
CA LEU A 182 -17.75 18.69 -9.07
C LEU A 182 -19.19 18.38 -8.67
#